data_10df3cdfa2ccb8870f46fd03722852ae
#
_entry.id   10df3cdfa2ccb8870f46fd03722852ae
#
_cell.length_a   1.000
_cell.length_b   1.000
_cell.length_c   1.000
_cell.angle_alpha   90.00
_cell.angle_beta   90.00
_cell.angle_gamma   90.00
#
_symmetry.space_group_name_H-M   'P 1'
#
loop_
_entity.id
_entity.type
_entity.pdbx_description
1 polymer ?
#
loop_
_entity_poly.entity_id
_entity_poly.type
_entity_poly.pdbx_seq_one_letter_code
_entity_poly.pdbx_strand_id
1 'polypeptide(L)'
;MCIRDSGEEELRGVDTKPLVGHLAAWNYFMSVKNPTNTAFVKAWSDYAKAKGLPGHKDKPLTNDPMEATYIGIHMWKQAVEKAKSTDVDKVIAAMGGQTFKAPSGFTIKMDEKNHHLHRAVFIGEVKADGQFNVVWKTKGPVKAQPWSPFIAGNDKKKDEPEVAKAK
;
A
#
# COMPACT_ATOMS: atom_id res chain seq x y z
N MET A 1 -19.49 -5.63 10.16
CA MET A 1 -19.39 -4.96 8.84
C MET A 1 -17.95 -5.00 8.40
N CYS A 2 -17.65 -5.24 7.14
CA CYS A 2 -16.30 -5.16 6.58
C CYS A 2 -16.25 -3.93 5.66
N ILE A 3 -15.33 -3.01 5.91
CA ILE A 3 -15.21 -1.74 5.18
C ILE A 3 -13.79 -1.58 4.67
N ARG A 4 -13.63 -0.92 3.51
CA ARG A 4 -12.34 -0.67 2.86
C ARG A 4 -11.92 0.80 2.91
N ASP A 5 -12.66 1.63 3.57
CA ASP A 5 -12.51 3.10 3.61
C ASP A 5 -12.08 3.63 4.98
N SER A 6 -11.86 2.75 5.96
CA SER A 6 -11.46 3.15 7.31
C SER A 6 -10.12 2.53 7.67
N GLY A 7 -9.12 3.37 7.79
CA GLY A 7 -7.81 3.03 8.31
C GLY A 7 -7.52 3.77 9.63
N GLU A 8 -6.28 3.76 10.07
CA GLU A 8 -5.86 4.38 11.33
C GLU A 8 -6.09 5.90 11.37
N GLU A 9 -6.02 6.55 10.21
CA GLU A 9 -6.18 8.01 10.12
C GLU A 9 -7.64 8.40 10.31
N GLU A 10 -8.57 7.70 9.67
CA GLU A 10 -10.01 7.93 9.79
C GLU A 10 -10.50 7.66 11.20
N LEU A 11 -9.99 6.60 11.84
CA LEU A 11 -10.35 6.24 13.22
C LEU A 11 -9.85 7.27 14.25
N ARG A 12 -8.86 8.09 13.91
CA ARG A 12 -8.37 9.15 14.81
C ARG A 12 -9.44 10.21 15.10
N GLY A 13 -10.28 10.51 14.12
CA GLY A 13 -11.26 11.61 14.17
C GLY A 13 -12.62 11.23 14.72
N VAL A 14 -12.86 9.96 15.08
CA VAL A 14 -14.17 9.45 15.48
C VAL A 14 -14.14 8.73 16.81
N ASP A 15 -15.31 8.60 17.47
CA ASP A 15 -15.45 7.68 18.59
C ASP A 15 -15.36 6.23 18.09
N THR A 16 -14.31 5.53 18.50
CA THR A 16 -14.05 4.17 18.06
C THR A 16 -14.87 3.11 18.78
N LYS A 17 -15.51 3.43 19.91
CA LYS A 17 -16.26 2.46 20.73
C LYS A 17 -17.32 1.68 19.94
N PRO A 18 -18.19 2.31 19.13
CA PRO A 18 -19.18 1.56 18.35
C PRO A 18 -18.57 0.77 17.19
N LEU A 19 -17.30 1.02 16.84
CA LEU A 19 -16.62 0.37 15.73
C LEU A 19 -15.75 -0.82 16.16
N VAL A 20 -15.55 -1.02 17.46
CA VAL A 20 -14.76 -2.15 17.99
C VAL A 20 -15.32 -3.47 17.47
N GLY A 21 -14.44 -4.32 16.94
CA GLY A 21 -14.80 -5.60 16.34
C GLY A 21 -15.22 -5.53 14.87
N HIS A 22 -15.39 -4.33 14.28
CA HIS A 22 -15.59 -4.21 12.84
C HIS A 22 -14.32 -4.58 12.08
N LEU A 23 -14.50 -5.11 10.86
CA LEU A 23 -13.40 -5.56 10.03
C LEU A 23 -13.11 -4.58 8.90
N ALA A 24 -11.84 -4.33 8.65
CA ALA A 24 -11.36 -3.58 7.49
C ALA A 24 -10.38 -4.42 6.67
N ALA A 25 -10.39 -4.25 5.35
CA ALA A 25 -9.49 -4.94 4.43
C ALA A 25 -8.53 -3.94 3.76
N TRP A 26 -7.22 -4.08 4.01
CA TRP A 26 -6.18 -3.23 3.45
C TRP A 26 -4.95 -4.03 3.05
N ASN A 27 -4.01 -3.39 2.34
CA ASN A 27 -2.72 -4.01 2.05
C ASN A 27 -1.67 -3.73 3.14
N TYR A 28 -1.98 -2.88 4.09
CA TYR A 28 -1.12 -2.54 5.21
C TYR A 28 -1.94 -2.02 6.40
N PHE A 29 -1.48 -2.32 7.60
CA PHE A 29 -1.87 -1.67 8.86
C PHE A 29 -0.62 -1.27 9.64
N MET A 30 -0.66 -0.15 10.36
CA MET A 30 0.44 0.29 11.23
C MET A 30 0.83 -0.77 12.26
N SER A 31 -0.13 -1.56 12.72
CA SER A 31 0.03 -2.61 13.72
C SER A 31 0.74 -3.88 13.23
N VAL A 32 1.06 -3.99 11.93
CA VAL A 32 1.78 -5.14 11.37
C VAL A 32 3.16 -5.26 12.00
N LYS A 33 3.48 -6.45 12.53
CA LYS A 33 4.71 -6.69 13.29
C LYS A 33 5.80 -7.29 12.41
N ASN A 34 6.78 -6.47 12.03
CA ASN A 34 8.03 -6.89 11.40
C ASN A 34 9.08 -5.76 11.48
N PRO A 35 10.38 -6.06 11.33
CA PRO A 35 11.45 -5.04 11.46
C PRO A 35 11.36 -3.91 10.44
N THR A 36 10.92 -4.18 9.21
CA THR A 36 10.78 -3.17 8.15
C THR A 36 9.70 -2.15 8.53
N ASN A 37 8.56 -2.63 9.06
CA ASN A 37 7.51 -1.75 9.54
C ASN A 37 7.97 -0.93 10.75
N THR A 38 8.65 -1.54 11.71
CA THR A 38 9.18 -0.83 12.87
C THR A 38 10.08 0.34 12.45
N ALA A 39 10.96 0.12 11.48
CA ALA A 39 11.82 1.17 10.93
C ALA A 39 11.00 2.26 10.21
N PHE A 40 10.02 1.89 9.40
CA PHE A 40 9.15 2.83 8.67
C PHE A 40 8.35 3.72 9.64
N VAL A 41 7.67 3.12 10.61
CA VAL A 41 6.88 3.85 11.63
C VAL A 41 7.78 4.77 12.44
N LYS A 42 8.97 4.31 12.83
CA LYS A 42 9.95 5.14 13.56
C LYS A 42 10.41 6.34 12.73
N ALA A 43 10.81 6.11 11.49
CA ALA A 43 11.27 7.18 10.61
C ALA A 43 10.19 8.26 10.40
N TRP A 44 8.94 7.85 10.18
CA TRP A 44 7.81 8.77 10.10
C TRP A 44 7.60 9.54 11.41
N SER A 45 7.60 8.83 12.55
CA SER A 45 7.42 9.43 13.87
C SER A 45 8.48 10.51 14.16
N ASP A 46 9.74 10.18 13.89
CA ASP A 46 10.86 11.11 14.11
C ASP A 46 10.74 12.35 13.20
N TYR A 47 10.39 12.15 11.93
CA TYR A 47 10.18 13.23 10.97
C TYR A 47 9.00 14.14 11.40
N ALA A 48 7.86 13.54 11.74
CA ALA A 48 6.66 14.29 12.12
C ALA A 48 6.90 15.15 13.37
N LYS A 49 7.62 14.63 14.35
CA LYS A 49 8.03 15.37 15.56
C LYS A 49 9.01 16.48 15.23
N ALA A 50 10.07 16.17 14.48
CA ALA A 50 11.09 17.16 14.12
C ALA A 50 10.54 18.34 13.31
N LYS A 51 9.52 18.08 12.47
CA LYS A 51 8.85 19.11 11.65
C LYS A 51 7.64 19.75 12.33
N GLY A 52 7.25 19.28 13.51
CA GLY A 52 6.07 19.80 14.22
C GLY A 52 4.77 19.65 13.43
N LEU A 53 4.62 18.54 12.66
CA LEU A 53 3.50 18.37 11.75
C LEU A 53 2.16 18.34 12.51
N PRO A 54 1.19 19.21 12.18
CA PRO A 54 -0.11 19.21 12.83
C PRO A 54 -0.76 17.82 12.80
N GLY A 55 -1.35 17.42 13.93
CA GLY A 55 -2.00 16.11 14.08
C GLY A 55 -1.03 14.91 14.20
N HIS A 56 0.23 15.02 13.76
CA HIS A 56 1.19 13.91 13.77
C HIS A 56 2.33 14.07 14.77
N LYS A 57 2.63 15.30 15.24
CA LYS A 57 3.76 15.56 16.16
C LYS A 57 3.62 14.81 17.49
N ASP A 58 2.38 14.67 17.99
CA ASP A 58 2.10 14.05 19.29
C ASP A 58 1.67 12.58 19.17
N LYS A 59 0.92 12.26 18.11
CA LYS A 59 0.44 10.90 17.82
C LYS A 59 0.63 10.59 16.33
N PRO A 60 1.87 10.33 15.89
CA PRO A 60 2.13 9.96 14.49
C PRO A 60 1.46 8.65 14.15
N LEU A 61 0.74 8.60 13.03
CA LEU A 61 0.13 7.40 12.49
C LEU A 61 0.67 7.15 11.09
N THR A 62 0.72 5.88 10.72
CA THR A 62 0.91 5.41 9.34
C THR A 62 -0.32 4.63 8.90
N ASN A 63 -0.63 4.64 7.63
CA ASN A 63 -1.76 3.92 7.04
C ASN A 63 -1.39 3.36 5.66
N ASP A 64 -2.30 2.62 5.02
CA ASP A 64 -2.05 2.01 3.71
C ASP A 64 -1.70 3.03 2.60
N PRO A 65 -2.39 4.19 2.45
CA PRO A 65 -2.00 5.20 1.47
C PRO A 65 -0.59 5.76 1.67
N MET A 66 -0.15 5.93 2.92
CA MET A 66 1.20 6.38 3.23
C MET A 66 2.24 5.32 2.86
N GLU A 67 1.99 4.05 3.17
CA GLU A 67 2.85 2.95 2.77
C GLU A 67 2.92 2.85 1.24
N ALA A 68 1.79 2.98 0.55
CA ALA A 68 1.73 2.95 -0.91
C ALA A 68 2.56 4.09 -1.54
N THR A 69 2.46 5.31 -0.99
CA THR A 69 3.26 6.46 -1.43
C THR A 69 4.76 6.23 -1.19
N TYR A 70 5.13 5.74 -0.02
CA TYR A 70 6.52 5.39 0.32
C TYR A 70 7.09 4.37 -0.66
N ILE A 71 6.37 3.30 -0.93
CA ILE A 71 6.72 2.28 -1.92
C ILE A 71 6.89 2.91 -3.31
N GLY A 72 5.92 3.71 -3.74
CA GLY A 72 5.90 4.32 -5.06
C GLY A 72 7.14 5.19 -5.32
N ILE A 73 7.51 6.04 -4.35
CA ILE A 73 8.71 6.89 -4.44
C ILE A 73 10.00 6.05 -4.52
N HIS A 74 10.12 5.01 -3.69
CA HIS A 74 11.30 4.14 -3.72
C HIS A 74 11.42 3.35 -5.03
N MET A 75 10.31 2.84 -5.55
CA MET A 75 10.31 2.12 -6.83
C MET A 75 10.59 3.06 -8.00
N TRP A 76 10.07 4.28 -7.96
CA TRP A 76 10.42 5.31 -8.94
C TRP A 76 11.93 5.62 -8.91
N LYS A 77 12.51 5.81 -7.71
CA LYS A 77 13.95 5.99 -7.56
C LYS A 77 14.74 4.84 -8.18
N GLN A 78 14.38 3.59 -7.87
CA GLN A 78 15.01 2.41 -8.45
C GLN A 78 14.91 2.40 -10.00
N ALA A 79 13.76 2.83 -10.54
CA ALA A 79 13.55 2.90 -11.99
C ALA A 79 14.45 3.95 -12.63
N VAL A 80 14.55 5.15 -12.04
CA VAL A 80 15.45 6.22 -12.50
C VAL A 80 16.91 5.77 -12.48
N GLU A 81 17.35 5.13 -11.40
CA GLU A 81 18.70 4.60 -11.26
C GLU A 81 19.02 3.52 -12.33
N LYS A 82 18.06 2.61 -12.57
CA LYS A 82 18.17 1.57 -13.58
C LYS A 82 18.17 2.14 -15.00
N ALA A 83 17.30 3.09 -15.28
CA ALA A 83 17.17 3.76 -16.58
C ALA A 83 18.33 4.76 -16.84
N LYS A 84 19.03 5.20 -15.79
CA LYS A 84 20.00 6.32 -15.81
C LYS A 84 19.41 7.59 -16.46
N SER A 85 18.13 7.82 -16.24
CA SER A 85 17.37 8.90 -16.89
C SER A 85 16.12 9.22 -16.06
N THR A 86 15.64 10.47 -16.16
CA THR A 86 14.33 10.92 -15.67
C THR A 86 13.29 11.03 -16.78
N ASP A 87 13.66 10.62 -17.99
CA ASP A 87 12.73 10.52 -19.12
C ASP A 87 11.58 9.55 -18.79
N VAL A 88 10.35 9.97 -19.04
CA VAL A 88 9.14 9.26 -18.62
C VAL A 88 9.08 7.85 -19.20
N ASP A 89 9.32 7.71 -20.50
CA ASP A 89 9.18 6.42 -21.19
C ASP A 89 10.25 5.43 -20.72
N LYS A 90 11.47 5.91 -20.50
CA LYS A 90 12.57 5.09 -19.97
C LYS A 90 12.31 4.64 -18.55
N VAL A 91 11.76 5.53 -17.72
CA VAL A 91 11.42 5.21 -16.32
C VAL A 91 10.28 4.19 -16.27
N ILE A 92 9.22 4.38 -17.06
CA ILE A 92 8.10 3.43 -17.16
C ILE A 92 8.61 2.04 -17.59
N ALA A 93 9.42 1.97 -18.65
CA ALA A 93 10.01 0.72 -19.11
C ALA A 93 10.88 0.03 -18.04
N ALA A 94 11.56 0.82 -17.20
CA ALA A 94 12.40 0.29 -16.12
C ALA A 94 11.61 -0.15 -14.88
N MET A 95 10.36 0.31 -14.70
CA MET A 95 9.52 -0.02 -13.53
C MET A 95 9.03 -1.48 -13.55
N GLY A 96 8.73 -2.02 -14.71
CA GLY A 96 8.24 -3.39 -14.83
C GLY A 96 9.18 -4.42 -14.19
N GLY A 97 8.61 -5.37 -13.46
CA GLY A 97 9.36 -6.45 -12.82
C GLY A 97 10.14 -6.08 -11.56
N GLN A 98 10.18 -4.82 -11.16
CA GLN A 98 10.88 -4.40 -9.95
C GLN A 98 10.27 -5.04 -8.70
N THR A 99 11.12 -5.22 -7.69
CA THR A 99 10.71 -5.70 -6.37
C THR A 99 11.12 -4.70 -5.29
N PHE A 100 10.36 -4.68 -4.21
CA PHE A 100 10.64 -3.84 -3.04
C PHE A 100 10.23 -4.55 -1.75
N LYS A 101 11.05 -4.46 -0.70
CA LYS A 101 10.70 -4.98 0.62
C LYS A 101 9.85 -3.95 1.35
N ALA A 102 8.54 -4.16 1.35
CA ALA A 102 7.57 -3.21 1.88
C ALA A 102 7.44 -3.26 3.41
N PRO A 103 6.99 -2.16 4.05
CA PRO A 103 6.62 -2.14 5.46
C PRO A 103 5.59 -3.19 5.87
N SER A 104 4.69 -3.59 4.97
CA SER A 104 3.78 -4.72 5.17
C SER A 104 4.48 -6.05 5.50
N GLY A 105 5.82 -6.12 5.33
CA GLY A 105 6.65 -7.28 5.64
C GLY A 105 6.84 -8.24 4.48
N PHE A 106 6.21 -7.97 3.34
CA PHE A 106 6.36 -8.77 2.13
C PHE A 106 7.30 -8.11 1.12
N THR A 107 7.97 -8.93 0.31
CA THR A 107 8.58 -8.45 -0.93
C THR A 107 7.51 -8.36 -1.98
N ILE A 108 7.19 -7.14 -2.39
CA ILE A 108 6.20 -6.85 -3.43
C ILE A 108 6.87 -6.81 -4.79
N LYS A 109 6.10 -7.00 -5.86
CA LYS A 109 6.57 -6.94 -7.25
C LYS A 109 5.66 -6.05 -8.09
N MET A 110 6.26 -5.22 -8.95
CA MET A 110 5.55 -4.51 -10.02
C MET A 110 5.29 -5.48 -11.17
N ASP A 111 4.04 -5.62 -11.58
CA ASP A 111 3.70 -6.42 -12.76
C ASP A 111 4.33 -5.81 -14.02
N GLU A 112 4.88 -6.65 -14.88
CA GLU A 112 5.61 -6.20 -16.08
C GLU A 112 4.71 -5.66 -17.18
N LYS A 113 3.44 -6.10 -17.19
CA LYS A 113 2.50 -5.76 -18.26
C LYS A 113 1.59 -4.59 -17.91
N ASN A 114 1.09 -4.56 -16.67
CA ASN A 114 0.06 -3.61 -16.27
C ASN A 114 0.53 -2.60 -15.22
N HIS A 115 1.77 -2.72 -14.73
CA HIS A 115 2.37 -1.86 -13.71
C HIS A 115 1.57 -1.77 -12.39
N HIS A 116 0.75 -2.76 -12.10
CA HIS A 116 0.12 -2.91 -10.80
C HIS A 116 1.06 -3.65 -9.83
N LEU A 117 0.95 -3.35 -8.53
CA LEU A 117 1.73 -4.03 -7.51
C LEU A 117 1.06 -5.34 -7.06
N HIS A 118 1.83 -6.42 -7.03
CA HIS A 118 1.44 -7.62 -6.31
C HIS A 118 1.63 -7.35 -4.82
N ARG A 119 0.55 -7.26 -4.07
CA ARG A 119 0.55 -6.93 -2.63
C ARG A 119 -0.21 -7.97 -1.83
N ALA A 120 0.19 -8.16 -0.58
CA ALA A 120 -0.59 -8.96 0.37
C ALA A 120 -1.87 -8.20 0.78
N VAL A 121 -2.89 -8.95 1.20
CA VAL A 121 -4.11 -8.40 1.78
C VAL A 121 -4.18 -8.81 3.24
N PHE A 122 -4.58 -7.90 4.10
CA PHE A 122 -4.81 -8.10 5.52
C PHE A 122 -6.26 -7.81 5.86
N ILE A 123 -6.82 -8.55 6.81
CA ILE A 123 -8.06 -8.20 7.50
C ILE A 123 -7.69 -7.76 8.90
N GLY A 124 -8.01 -6.53 9.22
CA GLY A 124 -7.83 -5.93 10.53
C GLY A 124 -9.15 -5.74 11.26
N GLU A 125 -9.18 -6.05 12.54
CA GLU A 125 -10.30 -5.80 13.44
C GLU A 125 -10.03 -4.51 14.22
N VAL A 126 -10.99 -3.60 14.23
CA VAL A 126 -10.89 -2.31 14.93
C VAL A 126 -10.79 -2.51 16.44
N LYS A 127 -9.81 -1.87 17.05
CA LYS A 127 -9.58 -1.81 18.50
C LYS A 127 -10.06 -0.50 19.10
N ALA A 128 -10.33 -0.50 20.38
CA ALA A 128 -10.76 0.69 21.13
C ALA A 128 -9.76 1.87 21.07
N ASP A 129 -8.46 1.59 20.86
CA ASP A 129 -7.40 2.60 20.74
C ASP A 129 -7.25 3.21 19.34
N GLY A 130 -8.14 2.85 18.40
CA GLY A 130 -8.10 3.30 17.00
C GLY A 130 -7.04 2.61 16.15
N GLN A 131 -6.44 1.53 16.67
CA GLN A 131 -5.54 0.65 15.92
C GLN A 131 -6.29 -0.60 15.46
N PHE A 132 -5.62 -1.42 14.65
CA PHE A 132 -6.18 -2.67 14.17
C PHE A 132 -5.44 -3.88 14.75
N ASN A 133 -6.22 -4.92 15.05
CA ASN A 133 -5.70 -6.26 15.29
C ASN A 133 -5.77 -7.04 13.97
N VAL A 134 -4.64 -7.43 13.41
CA VAL A 134 -4.62 -8.22 12.17
C VAL A 134 -5.07 -9.65 12.49
N VAL A 135 -6.29 -9.98 12.07
CA VAL A 135 -6.92 -11.29 12.33
C VAL A 135 -6.72 -12.28 11.19
N TRP A 136 -6.42 -11.78 9.98
CA TRP A 136 -6.13 -12.61 8.82
C TRP A 136 -5.22 -11.88 7.82
N LYS A 137 -4.46 -12.65 7.06
CA LYS A 137 -3.67 -12.15 5.92
C LYS A 137 -3.48 -13.23 4.87
N THR A 138 -3.22 -12.81 3.64
CA THR A 138 -2.78 -13.73 2.58
C THR A 138 -1.43 -14.35 2.92
N LYS A 139 -1.16 -15.56 2.40
CA LYS A 139 0.14 -16.25 2.60
C LYS A 139 1.30 -15.51 1.94
N GLY A 140 1.03 -14.69 0.93
CA GLY A 140 2.01 -13.89 0.21
C GLY A 140 1.32 -12.82 -0.63
N PRO A 141 2.08 -12.05 -1.43
CA PRO A 141 1.52 -11.10 -2.37
C PRO A 141 0.57 -11.76 -3.36
N VAL A 142 -0.60 -11.16 -3.53
CA VAL A 142 -1.60 -11.59 -4.52
C VAL A 142 -1.20 -10.99 -5.87
N LYS A 143 -1.25 -11.79 -6.93
CA LYS A 143 -0.98 -11.30 -8.28
C LYS A 143 -1.98 -10.20 -8.64
N ALA A 144 -1.46 -9.09 -9.13
CA ALA A 144 -2.27 -7.99 -9.62
C ALA A 144 -3.10 -8.43 -10.83
N GLN A 145 -4.40 -8.21 -10.75
CA GLN A 145 -5.36 -8.49 -11.82
C GLN A 145 -6.23 -7.25 -12.05
N PRO A 146 -6.00 -6.47 -13.11
CA PRO A 146 -6.79 -5.26 -13.40
C PRO A 146 -8.28 -5.55 -13.57
N TRP A 147 -8.58 -6.76 -14.06
CA TRP A 147 -9.93 -7.24 -14.29
C TRP A 147 -10.28 -8.33 -13.29
N SER A 148 -11.14 -8.00 -12.34
CA SER A 148 -11.57 -8.97 -11.32
C SER A 148 -12.25 -10.18 -11.98
N PRO A 149 -11.82 -11.42 -11.67
CA PRO A 149 -12.44 -12.63 -12.22
C PRO A 149 -13.85 -12.88 -11.66
N PHE A 150 -14.25 -12.16 -10.61
CA PHE A 150 -15.58 -12.27 -9.99
C PHE A 150 -16.63 -11.37 -10.64
N ILE A 151 -16.27 -10.59 -11.65
CA ILE A 151 -17.19 -9.73 -12.39
C ILE A 151 -17.44 -10.35 -13.77
N ALA A 152 -18.71 -10.60 -14.09
CA ALA A 152 -19.11 -11.20 -15.36
C ALA A 152 -18.57 -10.38 -16.56
N GLY A 153 -18.01 -11.07 -17.56
CA GLY A 153 -17.45 -10.48 -18.77
C GLY A 153 -16.00 -10.00 -18.64
N ASN A 154 -15.42 -10.01 -17.43
CA ASN A 154 -14.00 -9.66 -17.26
C ASN A 154 -13.03 -10.75 -17.76
N ASP A 155 -13.50 -11.98 -17.90
CA ASP A 155 -12.77 -13.09 -18.51
C ASP A 155 -12.40 -12.82 -19.98
N LYS A 156 -13.14 -11.93 -20.65
CA LYS A 156 -12.91 -11.51 -22.05
C LYS A 156 -11.98 -10.31 -22.18
N LYS A 157 -11.63 -9.65 -21.06
CA LYS A 157 -10.75 -8.47 -21.07
C LYS A 157 -9.29 -8.88 -20.95
N LYS A 158 -8.42 -8.15 -21.67
CA LYS A 158 -6.98 -8.39 -21.68
C LYS A 158 -6.24 -7.33 -20.86
N ASP A 159 -5.13 -7.73 -20.24
CA ASP A 159 -4.22 -6.86 -19.48
C ASP A 159 -3.26 -6.04 -20.39
N GLU A 160 -3.48 -6.03 -21.67
CA GLU A 160 -2.63 -5.28 -22.59
C GLU A 160 -3.06 -3.81 -22.55
N PRO A 161 -2.13 -2.87 -22.28
CA PRO A 161 -2.42 -1.46 -22.53
C PRO A 161 -2.77 -1.32 -24.01
N GLU A 162 -3.88 -0.65 -24.32
CA GLU A 162 -4.07 -0.15 -25.68
C GLU A 162 -2.90 0.79 -25.97
N VAL A 163 -1.91 0.28 -26.67
CA VAL A 163 -0.88 1.12 -27.27
C VAL A 163 -1.64 2.00 -28.26
N ALA A 164 -1.90 3.23 -27.85
CA ALA A 164 -2.42 4.24 -28.77
C ALA A 164 -1.46 4.24 -29.96
N LYS A 165 -1.90 3.70 -31.10
CA LYS A 165 -1.14 3.80 -32.33
C LYS A 165 -1.02 5.29 -32.60
N ALA A 166 0.16 5.83 -32.32
CA ALA A 166 0.50 7.19 -32.72
C ALA A 166 0.19 7.29 -34.22
N LYS A 167 -0.78 8.17 -34.53
CA LYS A 167 -1.07 8.56 -35.91
C LYS A 167 0.00 9.53 -36.38
#